data_d91213a0c2d5b3dff6f28e3992572285
#
_entry.id   d91213a0c2d5b3dff6f28e3992572285
#
_cell.length_a   1.000
_cell.length_b   1.000
_cell.length_c   1.000
_cell.angle_alpha   90.00
_cell.angle_beta   90.00
_cell.angle_gamma   90.00
#
_symmetry.space_group_name_H-M   'P 1'
#
loop_
_entity.id
_entity.type
_entity.pdbx_description
1 polymer ?
#
loop_
_entity_poly.entity_id
_entity_poly.type
_entity_poly.pdbx_seq_one_letter_code
_entity_poly.pdbx_strand_id
1 'polypeptide(L)'
;QNAVLQALAVLLHRKPKLLVFDVTPHEFVPFVIQSVAEWLGISVLFFQPCSMAPTMLARTNLRAVTSPKGAEVAASPIAREICAFMPQRLKLLIEGLDPKYIQQQRGRDETASSPFHLLKSVPATLSWLWKDRFPRSRDFTGHAGLDGVMGRLAKIILFRSLQSTLRGKVNSLGSRSLPLAPYCVLALHYEPERTSVPEGFPIDFQGDAVVHSRLLVPETNALVVKEHYSQQTSAMRGVAGRSPEFYDLVESMPNTWFAPTQSRLSELVSGAECVITLTGTVAIESVLRGVPVAYFGSPWWEGLPGTVRITDAFSYDDVRGLKLPDQGDVADFLDNLCSSPMIPGLAGESIETMEYRLGPLPQGFFDAVANSVSLCVRREMELT
;
A
#
# COMPACT_ATOMS: atom_id res chain seq x y z
N GLN A 1 14.93 -20.84 -4.06
CA GLN A 1 15.45 -21.97 -3.25
C GLN A 1 16.60 -21.53 -2.35
N ASN A 2 17.65 -20.86 -2.82
CA ASN A 2 18.81 -20.49 -2.01
C ASN A 2 18.46 -19.58 -0.81
N ALA A 3 17.57 -18.60 -0.98
CA ALA A 3 17.16 -17.71 0.11
C ALA A 3 16.40 -18.47 1.22
N VAL A 4 15.53 -19.40 0.86
CA VAL A 4 14.80 -20.25 1.81
C VAL A 4 15.78 -21.13 2.60
N LEU A 5 16.73 -21.77 1.90
CA LEU A 5 17.73 -22.63 2.57
C LEU A 5 18.65 -21.82 3.50
N GLN A 6 19.05 -20.61 3.09
CA GLN A 6 19.84 -19.72 3.94
C GLN A 6 19.05 -19.24 5.16
N ALA A 7 17.80 -18.83 5.00
CA ALA A 7 16.94 -18.45 6.11
C ALA A 7 16.77 -19.61 7.08
N LEU A 8 16.46 -20.80 6.57
CA LEU A 8 16.31 -22.03 7.38
C LEU A 8 17.60 -22.34 8.15
N ALA A 9 18.75 -22.33 7.49
CA ALA A 9 20.04 -22.60 8.15
C ALA A 9 20.33 -21.61 9.27
N VAL A 10 20.11 -20.30 9.04
CA VAL A 10 20.34 -19.26 10.05
C VAL A 10 19.40 -19.42 11.22
N LEU A 11 18.10 -19.64 10.99
CA LEU A 11 17.10 -19.75 12.04
C LEU A 11 17.28 -21.02 12.87
N LEU A 12 17.56 -22.16 12.25
CA LEU A 12 17.87 -23.40 12.95
C LEU A 12 19.17 -23.31 13.78
N HIS A 13 20.16 -22.58 13.28
CA HIS A 13 21.42 -22.38 14.01
C HIS A 13 21.27 -21.41 15.18
N ARG A 14 20.60 -20.27 14.96
CA ARG A 14 20.46 -19.19 15.96
C ARG A 14 19.36 -19.48 16.99
N LYS A 15 18.33 -20.22 16.58
CA LYS A 15 17.15 -20.56 17.41
C LYS A 15 16.56 -19.35 18.15
N PRO A 16 16.27 -18.24 17.44
CA PRO A 16 15.67 -17.08 18.08
C PRO A 16 14.29 -17.45 18.62
N LYS A 17 13.90 -16.86 19.75
CA LYS A 17 12.53 -16.97 20.25
C LYS A 17 11.57 -16.02 19.54
N LEU A 18 12.08 -14.85 19.15
CA LEU A 18 11.32 -13.80 18.49
C LEU A 18 12.15 -13.17 17.37
N LEU A 19 11.52 -12.94 16.24
CA LEU A 19 12.04 -12.09 15.17
C LEU A 19 11.28 -10.75 15.15
N VAL A 20 12.02 -9.67 15.06
CA VAL A 20 11.45 -8.32 14.99
C VAL A 20 11.82 -7.69 13.66
N PHE A 21 10.82 -7.19 12.94
CA PHE A 21 11.00 -6.41 11.71
C PHE A 21 10.52 -4.99 11.95
N ASP A 22 11.23 -4.03 11.43
CA ASP A 22 10.93 -2.59 11.53
C ASP A 22 9.68 -2.17 10.76
N VAL A 23 9.32 -2.94 9.74
CA VAL A 23 8.13 -2.75 8.91
C VAL A 23 7.54 -4.11 8.53
N THR A 24 6.30 -4.14 8.03
CA THR A 24 5.74 -5.35 7.40
C THR A 24 6.72 -5.91 6.37
N PRO A 25 7.23 -7.14 6.53
CA PRO A 25 8.19 -7.75 5.61
C PRO A 25 7.59 -7.90 4.22
N HIS A 26 8.03 -7.10 3.27
CA HIS A 26 7.51 -7.05 1.90
C HIS A 26 8.60 -7.18 0.83
N GLU A 27 9.86 -6.95 1.21
CA GLU A 27 10.98 -7.28 0.34
C GLU A 27 11.25 -8.79 0.36
N PHE A 28 11.80 -9.31 -0.74
CA PHE A 28 11.96 -10.76 -0.92
C PHE A 28 12.65 -11.47 0.24
N VAL A 29 13.77 -10.94 0.75
CA VAL A 29 14.53 -11.61 1.82
C VAL A 29 13.83 -11.54 3.17
N PRO A 30 13.38 -10.37 3.67
CA PRO A 30 12.58 -10.29 4.89
C PRO A 30 11.31 -11.15 4.85
N PHE A 31 10.60 -11.17 3.73
CA PHE A 31 9.40 -12.00 3.55
C PHE A 31 9.70 -13.50 3.64
N VAL A 32 10.79 -13.96 2.99
CA VAL A 32 11.24 -15.36 3.09
C VAL A 32 11.63 -15.71 4.52
N ILE A 33 12.36 -14.84 5.22
CA ILE A 33 12.76 -15.06 6.62
C ILE A 33 11.52 -15.16 7.51
N GLN A 34 10.54 -14.27 7.37
CA GLN A 34 9.27 -14.32 8.09
C GLN A 34 8.55 -15.64 7.83
N SER A 35 8.36 -16.00 6.56
CA SER A 35 7.63 -17.23 6.18
C SER A 35 8.27 -18.49 6.73
N VAL A 36 9.61 -18.56 6.71
CA VAL A 36 10.35 -19.70 7.30
C VAL A 36 10.25 -19.70 8.82
N ALA A 37 10.29 -18.53 9.47
CA ALA A 37 10.13 -18.41 10.92
C ALA A 37 8.74 -18.86 11.37
N GLU A 38 7.69 -18.40 10.71
CA GLU A 38 6.31 -18.84 10.98
C GLU A 38 6.15 -20.36 10.79
N TRP A 39 6.76 -20.92 9.73
CA TRP A 39 6.76 -22.37 9.51
C TRP A 39 7.50 -23.16 10.62
N LEU A 40 8.56 -22.57 11.20
CA LEU A 40 9.30 -23.14 12.33
C LEU A 40 8.63 -22.90 13.68
N GLY A 41 7.50 -22.17 13.75
CA GLY A 41 6.85 -21.79 14.98
C GLY A 41 7.60 -20.73 15.79
N ILE A 42 8.50 -19.96 15.14
CA ILE A 42 9.19 -18.84 15.75
C ILE A 42 8.27 -17.61 15.70
N SER A 43 8.07 -16.96 16.84
CA SER A 43 7.25 -15.74 16.91
C SER A 43 7.85 -14.63 16.09
N VAL A 44 6.96 -13.87 15.44
CA VAL A 44 7.33 -12.73 14.60
C VAL A 44 6.59 -11.49 15.10
N LEU A 45 7.30 -10.38 15.19
CA LEU A 45 6.76 -9.04 15.48
C LEU A 45 7.18 -8.09 14.37
N PHE A 46 6.24 -7.34 13.81
CA PHE A 46 6.51 -6.32 12.81
C PHE A 46 5.61 -5.11 13.01
N PHE A 47 6.00 -3.98 12.43
CA PHE A 47 5.32 -2.70 12.60
C PHE A 47 4.67 -2.27 11.27
N GLN A 48 3.33 -2.22 11.26
CA GLN A 48 2.55 -1.80 10.11
C GLN A 48 2.34 -0.29 10.15
N PRO A 49 2.86 0.48 9.18
CA PRO A 49 2.67 1.92 9.14
C PRO A 49 1.22 2.33 8.90
N CYS A 50 0.77 3.33 9.65
CA CYS A 50 -0.48 4.04 9.42
C CYS A 50 -0.24 5.15 8.40
N SER A 51 -1.03 5.20 7.31
CA SER A 51 -0.86 6.23 6.29
C SER A 51 -1.49 7.58 6.65
N MET A 52 -2.35 7.62 7.67
CA MET A 52 -3.02 8.85 8.12
C MET A 52 -2.19 9.67 9.10
N ALA A 53 -1.37 9.02 9.90
CA ALA A 53 -0.42 9.66 10.81
C ALA A 53 0.90 8.90 10.75
N PRO A 54 2.04 9.52 11.05
CA PRO A 54 3.33 8.82 11.14
C PRO A 54 3.40 8.03 12.44
N THR A 55 2.61 6.99 12.49
CA THR A 55 2.51 6.01 13.57
C THR A 55 2.48 4.61 12.97
N MET A 56 2.74 3.61 13.78
CA MET A 56 2.78 2.21 13.40
C MET A 56 1.96 1.37 14.38
N LEU A 57 1.36 0.29 13.87
CA LEU A 57 0.72 -0.76 14.65
C LEU A 57 1.65 -1.95 14.79
N ALA A 58 1.85 -2.44 16.02
CA ALA A 58 2.55 -3.70 16.25
C ALA A 58 1.65 -4.87 15.83
N ARG A 59 2.19 -5.78 15.03
CA ARG A 59 1.49 -6.98 14.55
C ARG A 59 2.36 -8.22 14.67
N THR A 60 1.73 -9.33 15.02
CA THR A 60 2.39 -10.65 15.09
C THR A 60 1.99 -11.55 13.92
N ASN A 61 0.90 -11.24 13.23
CA ASN A 61 0.40 -12.00 12.09
C ASN A 61 -0.42 -11.11 11.16
N LEU A 62 -0.22 -11.26 9.85
CA LEU A 62 -1.04 -10.60 8.82
C LEU A 62 -2.34 -11.36 8.51
N ARG A 63 -2.38 -12.66 8.81
CA ARG A 63 -3.53 -13.52 8.47
C ARG A 63 -4.62 -13.51 9.53
N ALA A 64 -4.31 -13.11 10.75
CA ALA A 64 -5.27 -13.05 11.83
C ALA A 64 -5.92 -11.68 11.91
N VAL A 65 -7.25 -11.67 11.92
CA VAL A 65 -8.12 -10.50 12.19
C VAL A 65 -8.01 -10.01 13.65
N THR A 66 -6.95 -10.34 14.33
CA THR A 66 -6.79 -9.96 15.72
C THR A 66 -5.88 -8.74 15.84
N SER A 67 -6.49 -7.57 16.02
CA SER A 67 -5.86 -6.58 16.92
C SER A 67 -5.32 -7.37 18.12
N PRO A 68 -4.11 -7.11 18.60
CA PRO A 68 -3.63 -7.78 19.82
C PRO A 68 -4.63 -7.51 20.92
N LYS A 69 -5.54 -8.48 21.15
CA LYS A 69 -6.51 -8.41 22.24
C LYS A 69 -5.74 -8.27 23.53
N GLY A 70 -5.96 -7.18 24.25
CA GLY A 70 -5.48 -6.96 25.60
C GLY A 70 -4.22 -6.12 25.72
N ALA A 71 -3.85 -5.32 24.76
CA ALA A 71 -2.83 -4.31 24.96
C ALA A 71 -3.45 -3.01 25.46
N GLU A 72 -3.75 -2.93 26.75
CA GLU A 72 -3.75 -1.64 27.45
C GLU A 72 -2.31 -1.10 27.57
N VAL A 73 -1.62 -0.97 26.44
CA VAL A 73 -0.45 -0.13 26.35
C VAL A 73 -1.01 1.28 26.17
N ALA A 74 -1.06 2.06 27.23
CA ALA A 74 -1.45 3.44 27.13
C ALA A 74 -0.64 4.11 26.03
N ALA A 75 -1.33 4.72 25.04
CA ALA A 75 -0.65 5.42 23.96
C ALA A 75 0.34 6.43 24.55
N SER A 76 1.55 6.42 24.06
CA SER A 76 2.56 7.41 24.43
C SER A 76 1.95 8.81 24.26
N PRO A 77 2.15 9.78 25.19
CA PRO A 77 1.72 11.16 25.01
C PRO A 77 2.15 11.72 23.64
N ILE A 78 3.34 11.34 23.18
CA ILE A 78 3.88 11.73 21.88
C ILE A 78 3.09 11.10 20.73
N ALA A 79 2.64 9.84 20.84
CA ALA A 79 1.78 9.23 19.83
C ALA A 79 0.47 9.97 19.70
N ARG A 80 -0.13 10.42 20.80
CA ARG A 80 -1.34 11.25 20.80
C ARG A 80 -1.10 12.62 20.18
N GLU A 81 0.03 13.27 20.47
CA GLU A 81 0.41 14.55 19.85
C GLU A 81 0.56 14.41 18.33
N ILE A 82 1.18 13.33 17.86
CA ILE A 82 1.31 13.03 16.44
C ILE A 82 -0.05 12.73 15.81
N CYS A 83 -0.92 12.02 16.48
CA CYS A 83 -2.28 11.75 16.02
C CYS A 83 -3.15 13.02 15.95
N ALA A 84 -2.80 14.09 16.64
CA ALA A 84 -3.50 15.36 16.52
C ALA A 84 -3.47 15.96 15.08
N PHE A 85 -2.63 15.45 14.20
CA PHE A 85 -2.66 15.79 12.76
C PHE A 85 -3.72 15.02 11.95
N MET A 86 -4.32 13.96 12.50
CA MET A 86 -5.36 13.19 11.80
C MET A 86 -6.55 14.02 11.33
N PRO A 87 -7.12 14.96 12.13
CA PRO A 87 -8.24 15.78 11.69
C PRO A 87 -7.94 16.59 10.43
N GLN A 88 -6.72 17.11 10.28
CA GLN A 88 -6.33 17.85 9.08
C GLN A 88 -6.28 16.93 7.84
N ARG A 89 -5.78 15.70 7.99
CA ARG A 89 -5.79 14.71 6.91
C ARG A 89 -7.20 14.24 6.58
N LEU A 90 -8.02 14.04 7.61
CA LEU A 90 -9.42 13.70 7.44
C LEU A 90 -10.15 14.78 6.62
N LYS A 91 -9.91 16.06 6.93
CA LYS A 91 -10.44 17.19 6.17
C LYS A 91 -10.03 17.13 4.68
N LEU A 92 -8.77 16.83 4.36
CA LEU A 92 -8.31 16.69 2.98
C LEU A 92 -9.05 15.56 2.24
N LEU A 93 -9.32 14.43 2.91
CA LEU A 93 -10.10 13.34 2.34
C LEU A 93 -11.56 13.73 2.08
N ILE A 94 -12.18 14.44 3.03
CA ILE A 94 -13.55 14.98 2.90
C ILE A 94 -13.63 15.94 1.70
N GLU A 95 -12.64 16.83 1.55
CA GLU A 95 -12.55 17.79 0.44
C GLU A 95 -12.17 17.13 -0.90
N GLY A 96 -11.85 15.83 -0.90
CA GLY A 96 -11.48 15.08 -2.12
C GLY A 96 -10.15 15.54 -2.73
N LEU A 97 -9.27 16.07 -1.91
CA LEU A 97 -7.97 16.52 -2.35
C LEU A 97 -6.98 15.36 -2.41
N ASP A 98 -6.30 15.22 -3.54
CA ASP A 98 -5.21 14.28 -3.69
C ASP A 98 -4.12 14.52 -2.62
N PRO A 99 -3.50 13.48 -2.07
CA PRO A 99 -2.32 13.62 -1.20
C PRO A 99 -1.22 14.46 -1.88
N LYS A 100 -0.45 15.22 -1.10
CA LYS A 100 0.61 16.11 -1.63
C LYS A 100 1.55 15.42 -2.62
N TYR A 101 1.91 14.15 -2.37
CA TYR A 101 2.79 13.40 -3.26
C TYR A 101 2.14 13.14 -4.63
N ILE A 102 0.84 12.86 -4.69
CA ILE A 102 0.08 12.70 -5.94
C ILE A 102 0.03 14.04 -6.69
N GLN A 103 -0.25 15.15 -5.99
CA GLN A 103 -0.25 16.49 -6.60
C GLN A 103 1.11 16.82 -7.22
N GLN A 104 2.21 16.49 -6.52
CA GLN A 104 3.57 16.69 -7.04
C GLN A 104 3.87 15.78 -8.24
N GLN A 105 3.37 14.54 -8.25
CA GLN A 105 3.52 13.63 -9.39
C GLN A 105 2.76 14.17 -10.61
N ARG A 106 1.52 14.64 -10.44
CA ARG A 106 0.73 15.26 -11.51
C ARG A 106 1.47 16.46 -12.12
N GLY A 107 1.97 17.38 -11.31
CA GLY A 107 2.73 18.53 -11.77
C GLY A 107 4.04 18.15 -12.49
N ARG A 108 4.71 17.06 -12.08
CA ARG A 108 5.90 16.54 -12.78
C ARG A 108 5.55 15.89 -14.12
N ASP A 109 4.47 15.14 -14.19
CA ASP A 109 4.05 14.46 -15.42
C ASP A 109 3.58 15.48 -16.47
N GLU A 110 2.91 16.55 -16.07
CA GLU A 110 2.56 17.69 -16.95
C GLU A 110 3.81 18.35 -17.54
N THR A 111 4.86 18.53 -16.74
CA THR A 111 6.14 19.10 -17.21
C THR A 111 6.96 18.10 -18.02
N ALA A 112 6.87 16.81 -17.75
CA ALA A 112 7.61 15.74 -18.44
C ALA A 112 7.09 15.45 -19.85
N SER A 113 5.87 15.84 -20.16
CA SER A 113 5.29 15.74 -21.52
C SER A 113 5.91 16.73 -22.53
N SER A 114 6.71 17.69 -22.07
CA SER A 114 7.44 18.61 -22.93
C SER A 114 8.66 17.95 -23.59
N PRO A 115 8.85 18.05 -24.91
CA PRO A 115 10.02 17.49 -25.62
C PRO A 115 11.37 18.02 -25.09
N PHE A 116 11.39 19.21 -24.48
CA PHE A 116 12.56 19.78 -23.82
C PHE A 116 12.99 19.03 -22.55
N HIS A 117 12.10 18.25 -21.92
CA HIS A 117 12.43 17.49 -20.72
C HIS A 117 13.31 16.26 -21.03
N LEU A 118 13.19 15.70 -22.22
CA LEU A 118 14.06 14.62 -22.70
C LEU A 118 15.53 15.06 -22.78
N LEU A 119 15.78 16.27 -23.27
CA LEU A 119 17.13 16.85 -23.33
C LEU A 119 17.70 17.17 -21.94
N LYS A 120 16.87 17.59 -20.98
CA LYS A 120 17.28 17.87 -19.61
C LYS A 120 17.55 16.59 -18.78
N SER A 121 16.95 15.47 -19.12
CA SER A 121 17.15 14.21 -18.41
C SER A 121 18.43 13.46 -18.81
N VAL A 122 19.01 13.79 -19.97
CA VAL A 122 20.27 13.17 -20.45
C VAL A 122 21.44 13.37 -19.48
N PRO A 123 21.73 14.58 -18.96
CA PRO A 123 22.83 14.76 -17.99
C PRO A 123 22.62 14.00 -16.68
N ALA A 124 21.37 13.93 -16.19
CA ALA A 124 21.05 13.17 -14.98
C ALA A 124 21.19 11.66 -15.21
N THR A 125 20.80 11.15 -16.35
CA THR A 125 20.98 9.75 -16.74
C THR A 125 22.45 9.40 -16.91
N LEU A 126 23.23 10.28 -17.53
CA LEU A 126 24.69 10.14 -17.67
C LEU A 126 25.40 10.22 -16.32
N SER A 127 25.01 11.16 -15.45
CA SER A 127 25.54 11.28 -14.09
C SER A 127 25.24 10.05 -13.24
N TRP A 128 24.02 9.49 -13.38
CA TRP A 128 23.65 8.24 -12.72
C TRP A 128 24.47 7.06 -13.24
N LEU A 129 24.66 6.93 -14.55
CA LEU A 129 25.51 5.92 -15.19
C LEU A 129 26.98 6.04 -14.75
N TRP A 130 27.43 7.27 -14.44
CA TRP A 130 28.80 7.53 -13.97
C TRP A 130 28.97 7.27 -12.47
N LYS A 131 28.00 7.68 -11.64
CA LYS A 131 28.05 7.50 -10.18
C LYS A 131 27.98 6.03 -9.75
N ASP A 132 27.29 5.19 -10.51
CA ASP A 132 27.17 3.75 -10.28
C ASP A 132 28.30 2.90 -10.90
N ARG A 133 29.43 3.52 -11.22
CA ARG A 133 30.60 2.82 -11.76
C ARG A 133 31.22 1.78 -10.81
N PHE A 134 30.86 1.86 -9.50
CA PHE A 134 31.26 0.89 -8.49
C PHE A 134 30.03 0.19 -7.94
N PRO A 135 29.92 -1.14 -8.09
CA PRO A 135 28.81 -1.90 -7.51
C PRO A 135 28.91 -1.83 -5.98
N ARG A 136 28.09 -0.97 -5.35
CA ARG A 136 28.01 -0.85 -3.89
C ARG A 136 27.09 -1.89 -3.24
N SER A 137 26.33 -2.64 -4.01
CA SER A 137 25.55 -3.77 -3.53
C SER A 137 25.66 -4.92 -4.51
N ARG A 138 26.11 -6.05 -4.04
CA ARG A 138 25.86 -7.33 -4.71
C ARG A 138 24.36 -7.56 -4.59
N ASP A 139 23.61 -7.26 -5.65
CA ASP A 139 22.22 -7.67 -5.71
C ASP A 139 22.17 -9.17 -5.50
N PHE A 140 21.39 -9.59 -4.52
CA PHE A 140 21.20 -11.02 -4.15
C PHE A 140 20.66 -11.90 -5.27
N THR A 141 20.31 -11.30 -6.42
CA THR A 141 19.77 -12.01 -7.59
C THR A 141 20.81 -12.76 -8.41
N GLY A 142 22.10 -12.69 -8.06
CA GLY A 142 23.14 -13.55 -8.69
C GLY A 142 23.38 -13.31 -10.19
N HIS A 143 22.79 -12.28 -10.79
CA HIS A 143 22.94 -11.96 -12.19
C HIS A 143 24.15 -11.03 -12.43
N ALA A 144 25.32 -11.52 -12.09
CA ALA A 144 26.61 -10.85 -12.35
C ALA A 144 27.05 -10.96 -13.84
N GLY A 145 26.12 -10.93 -14.79
CA GLY A 145 26.47 -11.25 -16.18
C GLY A 145 26.43 -10.11 -17.20
N LEU A 146 25.71 -9.00 -16.91
CA LEU A 146 25.51 -7.93 -17.91
C LEU A 146 25.57 -6.52 -17.32
N ASP A 147 26.35 -6.30 -16.27
CA ASP A 147 26.43 -5.01 -15.58
C ASP A 147 27.37 -3.96 -16.22
N GLY A 148 27.69 -4.15 -17.49
CA GLY A 148 28.32 -3.10 -18.30
C GLY A 148 27.34 -1.96 -18.64
N VAL A 149 27.90 -0.80 -19.01
CA VAL A 149 27.12 0.38 -19.44
C VAL A 149 26.07 0.02 -20.50
N MET A 150 26.38 -0.89 -21.41
CA MET A 150 25.45 -1.35 -22.46
C MET A 150 24.28 -2.14 -21.91
N GLY A 151 24.49 -3.01 -20.92
CA GLY A 151 23.38 -3.76 -20.29
C GLY A 151 22.43 -2.83 -19.51
N ARG A 152 22.97 -1.80 -18.84
CA ARG A 152 22.16 -0.77 -18.19
C ARG A 152 21.34 0.07 -19.17
N LEU A 153 21.93 0.46 -20.28
CA LEU A 153 21.22 1.17 -21.35
C LEU A 153 20.11 0.31 -21.94
N ALA A 154 20.37 -0.95 -22.22
CA ALA A 154 19.37 -1.89 -22.72
C ALA A 154 18.20 -2.05 -21.74
N LYS A 155 18.47 -2.19 -20.45
CA LYS A 155 17.45 -2.24 -19.39
C LYS A 155 16.60 -0.95 -19.36
N ILE A 156 17.21 0.22 -19.47
CA ILE A 156 16.50 1.52 -19.51
C ILE A 156 15.60 1.61 -20.74
N ILE A 157 16.09 1.24 -21.90
CA ILE A 157 15.32 1.26 -23.14
C ILE A 157 14.14 0.29 -23.05
N LEU A 158 14.38 -0.94 -22.61
CA LEU A 158 13.33 -1.95 -22.43
C LEU A 158 12.27 -1.48 -21.43
N PHE A 159 12.69 -0.92 -20.29
CA PHE A 159 11.79 -0.40 -19.26
C PHE A 159 10.93 0.75 -19.80
N ARG A 160 11.52 1.70 -20.52
CA ARG A 160 10.77 2.81 -21.15
C ARG A 160 9.82 2.32 -22.24
N SER A 161 10.24 1.36 -23.05
CA SER A 161 9.39 0.73 -24.08
C SER A 161 8.17 0.08 -23.44
N LEU A 162 8.38 -0.76 -22.41
CA LEU A 162 7.29 -1.39 -21.67
C LEU A 162 6.37 -0.35 -21.03
N GLN A 163 6.93 0.67 -20.39
CA GLN A 163 6.14 1.76 -19.81
C GLN A 163 5.26 2.47 -20.85
N SER A 164 5.81 2.74 -22.03
CA SER A 164 5.05 3.35 -23.14
C SER A 164 3.91 2.45 -23.60
N THR A 165 4.17 1.14 -23.74
CA THR A 165 3.16 0.14 -24.11
C THR A 165 2.03 0.07 -23.09
N LEU A 166 2.37 -0.04 -21.81
CA LEU A 166 1.38 -0.09 -20.72
C LEU A 166 0.55 1.19 -20.66
N ARG A 167 1.18 2.36 -20.77
CA ARG A 167 0.46 3.64 -20.82
C ARG A 167 -0.49 3.73 -22.02
N GLY A 168 -0.05 3.31 -23.20
CA GLY A 168 -0.90 3.24 -24.39
C GLY A 168 -2.14 2.41 -24.15
N LYS A 169 -1.97 1.23 -23.52
CA LYS A 169 -3.05 0.32 -23.23
C LYS A 169 -4.03 0.89 -22.17
N VAL A 170 -3.52 1.43 -21.07
CA VAL A 170 -4.32 2.09 -20.03
C VAL A 170 -5.12 3.25 -20.59
N ASN A 171 -4.49 4.09 -21.41
CA ASN A 171 -5.18 5.23 -22.03
C ASN A 171 -6.28 4.77 -23.00
N SER A 172 -6.04 3.72 -23.76
CA SER A 172 -7.05 3.13 -24.64
C SER A 172 -8.26 2.61 -23.86
N LEU A 173 -8.04 1.86 -22.78
CA LEU A 173 -9.10 1.36 -21.92
C LEU A 173 -9.86 2.48 -21.21
N GLY A 174 -9.15 3.46 -20.68
CA GLY A 174 -9.71 4.62 -19.98
C GLY A 174 -10.33 5.68 -20.90
N SER A 175 -10.27 5.51 -22.23
CA SER A 175 -10.93 6.42 -23.16
C SER A 175 -12.43 6.16 -23.31
N ARG A 176 -12.91 5.00 -22.86
CA ARG A 176 -14.33 4.65 -22.88
C ARG A 176 -15.09 5.48 -21.85
N SER A 177 -16.27 5.96 -22.23
CA SER A 177 -17.17 6.63 -21.27
C SER A 177 -17.53 5.69 -20.13
N LEU A 178 -17.57 6.22 -18.93
CA LEU A 178 -18.01 5.43 -17.76
C LEU A 178 -19.46 4.96 -17.97
N PRO A 179 -19.87 3.80 -17.38
CA PRO A 179 -21.21 3.28 -17.51
C PRO A 179 -22.25 4.24 -16.92
N LEU A 180 -23.41 4.32 -17.55
CA LEU A 180 -24.57 5.02 -16.98
C LEU A 180 -25.31 4.17 -15.94
N ALA A 181 -25.04 2.86 -15.91
CA ALA A 181 -25.59 1.93 -14.95
C ALA A 181 -24.99 2.15 -13.54
N PRO A 182 -25.65 1.68 -12.47
CA PRO A 182 -25.06 1.60 -11.15
C PRO A 182 -23.71 0.87 -11.22
N TYR A 183 -22.73 1.33 -10.45
CA TYR A 183 -21.39 0.74 -10.49
C TYR A 183 -20.74 0.63 -9.11
N CYS A 184 -19.82 -0.32 -8.99
CA CYS A 184 -18.91 -0.45 -7.89
C CYS A 184 -17.48 -0.09 -8.35
N VAL A 185 -16.68 0.50 -7.49
CA VAL A 185 -15.29 0.88 -7.80
C VAL A 185 -14.33 -0.12 -7.18
N LEU A 186 -13.49 -0.75 -7.99
CA LEU A 186 -12.29 -1.44 -7.50
C LEU A 186 -11.10 -0.50 -7.57
N ALA A 187 -10.60 -0.05 -6.41
CA ALA A 187 -9.44 0.80 -6.30
C ALA A 187 -8.16 -0.05 -6.18
N LEU A 188 -7.37 -0.09 -7.26
CA LEU A 188 -6.11 -0.82 -7.30
C LEU A 188 -5.02 -0.07 -6.51
N HIS A 189 -4.09 -0.86 -5.98
CA HIS A 189 -2.90 -0.37 -5.30
C HIS A 189 -1.76 -0.12 -6.29
N TYR A 190 -0.83 0.72 -5.87
CA TYR A 190 0.48 0.79 -6.51
C TYR A 190 1.23 -0.52 -6.29
N GLU A 191 1.84 -1.05 -7.34
CA GLU A 191 2.69 -2.26 -7.29
C GLU A 191 4.04 -2.00 -7.96
N PRO A 192 5.12 -2.60 -7.40
CA PRO A 192 5.16 -3.45 -6.20
C PRO A 192 5.22 -2.62 -4.91
N GLU A 193 4.36 -2.92 -3.94
CA GLU A 193 4.33 -2.27 -2.64
C GLU A 193 3.81 -3.24 -1.55
N ARG A 194 4.21 -3.01 -0.27
CA ARG A 194 3.77 -3.83 0.88
C ARG A 194 2.25 -3.86 1.08
N THR A 195 1.55 -2.79 0.71
CA THR A 195 0.09 -2.66 0.84
C THR A 195 -0.68 -3.59 -0.10
N SER A 196 -0.04 -4.07 -1.18
CA SER A 196 -0.56 -5.15 -2.02
C SER A 196 -0.03 -6.51 -1.56
N VAL A 197 1.28 -6.64 -1.33
CA VAL A 197 1.91 -7.88 -0.88
C VAL A 197 2.93 -7.56 0.23
N PRO A 198 2.77 -8.09 1.44
CA PRO A 198 1.84 -9.12 1.89
C PRO A 198 0.54 -8.61 2.54
N GLU A 199 0.36 -7.31 2.75
CA GLU A 199 -0.81 -6.78 3.48
C GLU A 199 -2.14 -7.06 2.77
N GLY A 200 -2.14 -7.18 1.44
CA GLY A 200 -3.31 -7.53 0.62
C GLY A 200 -3.68 -9.03 0.65
N PHE A 201 -2.87 -9.87 1.32
CA PHE A 201 -3.15 -11.31 1.37
C PHE A 201 -4.59 -11.62 1.87
N PRO A 202 -5.34 -12.57 1.28
CA PRO A 202 -4.88 -13.64 0.39
C PRO A 202 -4.71 -13.27 -1.10
N ILE A 203 -4.93 -12.02 -1.48
CA ILE A 203 -4.74 -11.56 -2.85
C ILE A 203 -3.28 -11.12 -3.00
N ASP A 204 -2.48 -11.91 -3.68
CA ASP A 204 -1.08 -11.61 -4.00
C ASP A 204 -0.87 -11.08 -5.43
N PHE A 205 -1.90 -11.22 -6.28
CA PHE A 205 -1.96 -10.67 -7.61
C PHE A 205 -3.25 -9.85 -7.81
N GLN A 206 -3.14 -8.58 -8.13
CA GLN A 206 -4.33 -7.71 -8.23
C GLN A 206 -5.27 -8.09 -9.40
N GLY A 207 -4.83 -8.91 -10.35
CA GLY A 207 -5.72 -9.54 -11.33
C GLY A 207 -6.78 -10.42 -10.67
N ASP A 208 -6.41 -11.15 -9.63
CA ASP A 208 -7.36 -11.98 -8.87
C ASP A 208 -8.36 -11.08 -8.11
N ALA A 209 -7.92 -9.91 -7.62
CA ALA A 209 -8.84 -8.93 -7.05
C ALA A 209 -9.89 -8.47 -8.08
N VAL A 210 -9.51 -8.27 -9.34
CA VAL A 210 -10.48 -7.93 -10.42
C VAL A 210 -11.48 -9.05 -10.61
N VAL A 211 -11.00 -10.30 -10.73
CA VAL A 211 -11.86 -11.48 -10.92
C VAL A 211 -12.83 -11.64 -9.75
N HIS A 212 -12.32 -11.67 -8.53
CA HIS A 212 -13.15 -11.81 -7.33
C HIS A 212 -14.14 -10.66 -7.16
N SER A 213 -13.73 -9.43 -7.45
CA SER A 213 -14.64 -8.27 -7.41
C SER A 213 -15.73 -8.38 -8.47
N ARG A 214 -15.41 -8.85 -9.69
CA ARG A 214 -16.44 -9.05 -10.73
C ARG A 214 -17.44 -10.14 -10.35
N LEU A 215 -16.97 -11.22 -9.73
CA LEU A 215 -17.86 -12.30 -9.26
C LEU A 215 -18.76 -11.86 -8.10
N LEU A 216 -18.26 -10.95 -7.25
CA LEU A 216 -18.99 -10.40 -6.12
C LEU A 216 -20.09 -9.42 -6.57
N VAL A 217 -19.74 -8.51 -7.48
CA VAL A 217 -20.64 -7.44 -7.95
C VAL A 217 -21.72 -8.03 -8.87
N PRO A 218 -23.04 -7.75 -8.66
CA PRO A 218 -24.11 -8.26 -9.52
C PRO A 218 -23.91 -7.89 -11.00
N GLU A 219 -24.43 -8.69 -11.90
CA GLU A 219 -24.33 -8.42 -13.35
C GLU A 219 -25.04 -7.13 -13.76
N THR A 220 -26.05 -6.69 -12.98
CA THR A 220 -26.74 -5.41 -13.17
C THR A 220 -25.87 -4.20 -12.91
N ASN A 221 -24.80 -4.37 -12.16
CA ASN A 221 -23.87 -3.31 -11.78
C ASN A 221 -22.57 -3.44 -12.55
N ALA A 222 -22.04 -2.32 -13.01
CA ALA A 222 -20.72 -2.28 -13.61
C ALA A 222 -19.62 -2.35 -12.54
N LEU A 223 -18.49 -2.98 -12.87
CA LEU A 223 -17.27 -2.88 -12.10
C LEU A 223 -16.35 -1.84 -12.75
N VAL A 224 -16.07 -0.74 -12.07
CA VAL A 224 -15.14 0.29 -12.52
C VAL A 224 -13.79 0.10 -11.84
N VAL A 225 -12.81 -0.38 -12.58
CA VAL A 225 -11.44 -0.59 -12.10
C VAL A 225 -10.65 0.71 -12.20
N LYS A 226 -10.13 1.21 -11.09
CA LYS A 226 -9.33 2.44 -11.04
C LYS A 226 -7.88 2.12 -10.71
N GLU A 227 -7.00 2.39 -11.65
CA GLU A 227 -5.54 2.26 -11.46
C GLU A 227 -5.02 3.34 -10.49
N HIS A 228 -4.08 2.96 -9.64
CA HIS A 228 -3.37 3.91 -8.79
C HIS A 228 -2.56 4.88 -9.65
N TYR A 229 -2.65 6.18 -9.37
CA TYR A 229 -2.02 7.22 -10.20
C TYR A 229 -0.51 6.98 -10.38
N SER A 230 0.19 6.64 -9.29
CA SER A 230 1.64 6.41 -9.31
C SER A 230 2.08 5.22 -10.19
N GLN A 231 1.16 4.31 -10.55
CA GLN A 231 1.48 3.15 -11.38
C GLN A 231 1.96 3.56 -12.76
N GLN A 232 1.44 4.67 -13.28
CA GLN A 232 1.72 5.15 -14.62
C GLN A 232 2.72 6.31 -14.68
N THR A 233 3.22 6.77 -13.52
CA THR A 233 4.15 7.90 -13.50
C THR A 233 5.55 7.51 -13.97
N SER A 234 6.25 8.44 -14.61
CA SER A 234 7.60 8.21 -15.14
C SER A 234 8.67 8.01 -14.06
N ALA A 235 8.40 8.52 -12.86
CA ALA A 235 9.34 8.51 -11.74
C ALA A 235 9.26 7.23 -10.89
N MET A 236 8.17 6.45 -11.03
CA MET A 236 7.90 5.30 -10.17
C MET A 236 8.16 3.97 -10.91
N ARG A 237 8.46 2.92 -10.14
CA ARG A 237 8.76 1.58 -10.68
C ARG A 237 7.50 0.76 -11.00
N GLY A 238 6.35 1.39 -11.15
CA GLY A 238 5.06 0.75 -11.36
C GLY A 238 5.01 -0.22 -12.55
N VAL A 239 5.85 0.00 -13.56
CA VAL A 239 5.99 -0.94 -14.69
C VAL A 239 6.35 -2.37 -14.25
N ALA A 240 7.07 -2.52 -13.13
CA ALA A 240 7.44 -3.83 -12.61
C ALA A 240 6.25 -4.61 -11.98
N GLY A 241 5.18 -3.90 -11.61
CA GLY A 241 3.98 -4.50 -11.02
C GLY A 241 2.81 -4.68 -11.98
N ARG A 242 3.00 -4.41 -13.28
CA ARG A 242 1.95 -4.59 -14.29
C ARG A 242 2.49 -5.25 -15.54
N SER A 243 1.61 -5.96 -16.24
CA SER A 243 1.89 -6.52 -17.55
C SER A 243 0.75 -6.20 -18.53
N PRO A 244 0.97 -6.30 -19.84
CA PRO A 244 -0.11 -6.16 -20.82
C PRO A 244 -1.27 -7.12 -20.55
N GLU A 245 -0.97 -8.36 -20.14
CA GLU A 245 -1.94 -9.42 -19.86
C GLU A 245 -2.87 -9.05 -18.70
N PHE A 246 -2.39 -8.29 -17.70
CA PHE A 246 -3.23 -7.75 -16.63
C PHE A 246 -4.35 -6.86 -17.20
N TYR A 247 -4.01 -5.97 -18.12
CA TYR A 247 -5.00 -5.09 -18.74
C TYR A 247 -5.91 -5.84 -19.72
N ASP A 248 -5.40 -6.87 -20.41
CA ASP A 248 -6.20 -7.77 -21.23
C ASP A 248 -7.23 -8.53 -20.41
N LEU A 249 -6.83 -9.00 -19.23
CA LEU A 249 -7.73 -9.62 -18.26
C LEU A 249 -8.88 -8.67 -17.90
N VAL A 250 -8.56 -7.44 -17.49
CA VAL A 250 -9.59 -6.45 -17.13
C VAL A 250 -10.53 -6.18 -18.31
N GLU A 251 -10.00 -6.05 -19.54
CA GLU A 251 -10.79 -5.79 -20.74
C GLU A 251 -11.70 -6.97 -21.12
N SER A 252 -11.27 -8.19 -20.86
CA SER A 252 -12.04 -9.40 -21.15
C SER A 252 -13.20 -9.67 -20.20
N MET A 253 -13.19 -9.05 -19.01
CA MET A 253 -14.22 -9.29 -18.02
C MET A 253 -15.55 -8.60 -18.39
N PRO A 254 -16.69 -9.32 -18.32
CA PRO A 254 -17.98 -8.75 -18.69
C PRO A 254 -18.39 -7.60 -17.75
N ASN A 255 -19.02 -6.58 -18.29
CA ASN A 255 -19.46 -5.39 -17.55
C ASN A 255 -18.41 -4.78 -16.64
N THR A 256 -17.14 -4.80 -17.10
CA THR A 256 -15.99 -4.24 -16.41
C THR A 256 -15.41 -3.07 -17.22
N TRP A 257 -15.16 -1.97 -16.56
CA TRP A 257 -14.72 -0.72 -17.14
C TRP A 257 -13.43 -0.27 -16.49
N PHE A 258 -12.54 0.36 -17.27
CA PHE A 258 -11.32 0.94 -16.74
C PHE A 258 -11.49 2.45 -16.65
N ALA A 259 -11.35 3.01 -15.44
CA ALA A 259 -11.48 4.44 -15.25
C ALA A 259 -10.30 5.19 -15.89
N PRO A 260 -10.54 6.37 -16.50
CA PRO A 260 -9.44 7.22 -16.98
C PRO A 260 -8.41 7.47 -15.89
N THR A 261 -7.12 7.40 -16.23
CA THR A 261 -6.02 7.57 -15.26
C THR A 261 -6.11 8.91 -14.54
N GLN A 262 -6.55 9.94 -15.23
CA GLN A 262 -6.66 11.30 -14.71
C GLN A 262 -7.90 11.54 -13.85
N SER A 263 -8.91 10.65 -13.86
CA SER A 263 -10.08 10.77 -13.01
C SER A 263 -9.67 10.80 -11.54
N ARG A 264 -10.27 11.67 -10.77
CA ARG A 264 -10.10 11.69 -9.33
C ARG A 264 -10.88 10.53 -8.72
N LEU A 265 -10.24 9.82 -7.79
CA LEU A 265 -10.89 8.71 -7.10
C LEU A 265 -12.13 9.18 -6.31
N SER A 266 -12.07 10.37 -5.70
CA SER A 266 -13.17 10.99 -4.98
C SER A 266 -14.43 11.18 -5.83
N GLU A 267 -14.29 11.52 -7.12
CA GLU A 267 -15.41 11.69 -8.05
C GLU A 267 -16.07 10.33 -8.35
N LEU A 268 -15.24 9.30 -8.58
CA LEU A 268 -15.73 7.94 -8.83
C LEU A 268 -16.43 7.35 -7.60
N VAL A 269 -15.86 7.55 -6.42
CA VAL A 269 -16.42 7.08 -5.16
C VAL A 269 -17.79 7.70 -4.91
N SER A 270 -17.95 9.02 -5.11
CA SER A 270 -19.22 9.72 -4.83
C SER A 270 -20.41 9.20 -5.66
N GLY A 271 -20.18 8.55 -6.79
CA GLY A 271 -21.21 7.95 -7.62
C GLY A 271 -21.33 6.43 -7.50
N ALA A 272 -20.51 5.81 -6.68
CA ALA A 272 -20.45 4.35 -6.56
C ALA A 272 -21.44 3.81 -5.52
N GLU A 273 -21.99 2.61 -5.77
CA GLU A 273 -22.78 1.89 -4.76
C GLU A 273 -21.91 1.22 -3.70
N CYS A 274 -20.69 0.83 -4.05
CA CYS A 274 -19.68 0.37 -3.11
C CYS A 274 -18.27 0.59 -3.66
N VAL A 275 -17.31 0.56 -2.75
CA VAL A 275 -15.88 0.55 -3.08
C VAL A 275 -15.27 -0.76 -2.63
N ILE A 276 -14.41 -1.34 -3.49
CA ILE A 276 -13.66 -2.54 -3.19
C ILE A 276 -12.17 -2.19 -3.23
N THR A 277 -11.42 -2.68 -2.26
CA THR A 277 -9.96 -2.44 -2.21
C THR A 277 -9.24 -3.59 -1.49
N LEU A 278 -7.91 -3.67 -1.55
CA LEU A 278 -7.16 -4.61 -0.73
C LEU A 278 -7.01 -4.05 0.69
N THR A 279 -6.27 -2.94 0.82
CA THR A 279 -5.93 -2.30 2.11
C THR A 279 -5.91 -0.76 2.01
N GLY A 280 -6.49 -0.22 0.92
CA GLY A 280 -6.36 1.19 0.55
C GLY A 280 -7.07 2.15 1.50
N THR A 281 -6.46 3.31 1.73
CA THR A 281 -7.06 4.41 2.50
C THR A 281 -8.29 5.03 1.85
N VAL A 282 -8.57 4.68 0.59
CA VAL A 282 -9.84 4.98 -0.07
C VAL A 282 -11.04 4.51 0.75
N ALA A 283 -10.89 3.49 1.60
CA ALA A 283 -11.94 3.04 2.49
C ALA A 283 -12.45 4.17 3.42
N ILE A 284 -11.52 4.92 4.05
CA ILE A 284 -11.88 6.05 4.91
C ILE A 284 -12.59 7.14 4.11
N GLU A 285 -12.05 7.46 2.94
CA GLU A 285 -12.66 8.42 2.01
C GLU A 285 -14.07 8.01 1.59
N SER A 286 -14.28 6.73 1.33
CA SER A 286 -15.56 6.17 0.89
C SER A 286 -16.62 6.24 1.99
N VAL A 287 -16.31 5.77 3.20
CA VAL A 287 -17.27 5.80 4.31
C VAL A 287 -17.64 7.22 4.71
N LEU A 288 -16.71 8.18 4.63
CA LEU A 288 -16.96 9.61 4.84
C LEU A 288 -17.91 10.23 3.80
N ARG A 289 -18.02 9.61 2.62
CA ARG A 289 -18.96 9.98 1.55
C ARG A 289 -20.25 9.18 1.57
N GLY A 290 -20.45 8.36 2.60
CA GLY A 290 -21.63 7.50 2.70
C GLY A 290 -21.61 6.32 1.72
N VAL A 291 -20.44 5.84 1.31
CA VAL A 291 -20.28 4.70 0.41
C VAL A 291 -19.66 3.52 1.17
N PRO A 292 -20.33 2.36 1.22
CA PRO A 292 -19.83 1.18 1.92
C PRO A 292 -18.60 0.59 1.23
N VAL A 293 -17.78 -0.10 2.01
CA VAL A 293 -16.51 -0.66 1.52
C VAL A 293 -16.40 -2.15 1.82
N ALA A 294 -16.00 -2.91 0.80
CA ALA A 294 -15.51 -4.26 0.94
C ALA A 294 -13.98 -4.31 0.75
N TYR A 295 -13.28 -5.15 1.51
CA TYR A 295 -11.82 -5.24 1.40
C TYR A 295 -11.30 -6.67 1.55
N PHE A 296 -10.13 -6.98 0.95
CA PHE A 296 -9.56 -8.31 0.97
C PHE A 296 -8.50 -8.50 2.04
N GLY A 297 -7.59 -7.55 2.19
CA GLY A 297 -6.36 -7.69 2.95
C GLY A 297 -6.48 -7.45 4.46
N SER A 298 -5.37 -7.07 5.07
CA SER A 298 -5.26 -6.73 6.50
C SER A 298 -4.84 -5.25 6.66
N PRO A 299 -5.76 -4.32 6.45
CA PRO A 299 -5.44 -2.89 6.53
C PRO A 299 -5.19 -2.45 7.97
N TRP A 300 -4.42 -1.36 8.12
CA TRP A 300 -4.20 -0.74 9.42
C TRP A 300 -5.51 -0.16 10.04
N TRP A 301 -6.50 0.15 9.19
CA TRP A 301 -7.81 0.66 9.57
C TRP A 301 -8.88 -0.45 9.74
N GLU A 302 -8.47 -1.68 9.92
CA GLU A 302 -9.38 -2.81 10.14
C GLU A 302 -10.33 -2.55 11.31
N GLY A 303 -11.62 -2.83 11.11
CA GLY A 303 -12.68 -2.50 12.07
C GLY A 303 -13.30 -1.10 11.88
N LEU A 304 -12.91 -0.36 10.85
CA LEU A 304 -13.56 0.90 10.47
C LEU A 304 -15.04 0.67 10.21
N PRO A 305 -15.97 1.40 10.87
CA PRO A 305 -17.40 1.30 10.60
C PRO A 305 -17.73 1.55 9.12
N GLY A 306 -18.74 0.85 8.59
CA GLY A 306 -19.09 0.93 7.16
C GLY A 306 -18.19 0.12 6.23
N THR A 307 -17.33 -0.73 6.80
CA THR A 307 -16.46 -1.62 6.03
C THR A 307 -16.67 -3.09 6.40
N VAL A 308 -16.41 -3.99 5.45
CA VAL A 308 -16.50 -5.44 5.67
C VAL A 308 -15.40 -6.17 4.90
N ARG A 309 -14.83 -7.20 5.53
CA ARG A 309 -13.83 -8.05 4.89
C ARG A 309 -14.49 -9.08 4.00
N ILE A 310 -13.97 -9.22 2.78
CA ILE A 310 -14.38 -10.27 1.85
C ILE A 310 -13.79 -11.60 2.32
N THR A 311 -14.67 -12.59 2.49
CA THR A 311 -14.33 -13.98 2.84
C THR A 311 -15.02 -14.91 1.85
N ASP A 312 -14.71 -16.21 1.91
CA ASP A 312 -15.33 -17.20 0.99
C ASP A 312 -16.86 -17.28 1.09
N ALA A 313 -17.44 -16.92 2.23
CA ALA A 313 -18.89 -16.93 2.46
C ALA A 313 -19.56 -15.55 2.22
N PHE A 314 -18.84 -14.59 1.68
CA PHE A 314 -19.25 -13.21 1.55
C PHE A 314 -20.12 -12.96 0.32
N SER A 315 -21.15 -12.13 0.46
CA SER A 315 -22.07 -11.74 -0.62
C SER A 315 -22.13 -10.22 -0.81
N TYR A 316 -22.64 -9.79 -1.95
CA TYR A 316 -22.87 -8.35 -2.22
C TYR A 316 -23.89 -7.73 -1.26
N ASP A 317 -24.88 -8.51 -0.79
CA ASP A 317 -25.87 -8.02 0.16
C ASP A 317 -25.26 -7.71 1.53
N ASP A 318 -24.16 -8.37 1.90
CA ASP A 318 -23.41 -8.04 3.12
C ASP A 318 -22.85 -6.61 3.06
N VAL A 319 -22.41 -6.16 1.88
CA VAL A 319 -21.94 -4.77 1.68
C VAL A 319 -23.12 -3.79 1.76
N ARG A 320 -24.22 -4.10 1.07
CA ARG A 320 -25.40 -3.23 1.03
C ARG A 320 -26.08 -3.09 2.38
N GLY A 321 -26.01 -4.13 3.22
CA GLY A 321 -26.55 -4.16 4.57
C GLY A 321 -25.74 -3.39 5.63
N LEU A 322 -24.57 -2.87 5.26
CA LEU A 322 -23.72 -2.15 6.21
C LEU A 322 -24.39 -0.87 6.70
N LYS A 323 -24.37 -0.68 8.03
CA LYS A 323 -24.70 0.62 8.61
C LYS A 323 -23.54 1.57 8.33
N LEU A 324 -23.81 2.63 7.60
CA LEU A 324 -22.81 3.65 7.29
C LEU A 324 -22.59 4.54 8.52
N PRO A 325 -21.31 4.87 8.83
CA PRO A 325 -20.98 5.77 9.92
C PRO A 325 -21.26 7.22 9.53
N ASP A 326 -21.47 8.06 10.52
CA ASP A 326 -21.33 9.49 10.34
C ASP A 326 -19.86 9.94 10.50
N GLN A 327 -19.58 11.23 10.34
CA GLN A 327 -18.21 11.75 10.46
C GLN A 327 -17.68 11.64 11.91
N GLY A 328 -18.58 11.69 12.91
CA GLY A 328 -18.24 11.50 14.30
C GLY A 328 -17.78 10.06 14.57
N ASP A 329 -18.54 9.08 14.09
CA ASP A 329 -18.19 7.65 14.23
C ASP A 329 -16.80 7.35 13.64
N VAL A 330 -16.46 7.96 12.48
CA VAL A 330 -15.14 7.80 11.85
C VAL A 330 -14.04 8.49 12.67
N ALA A 331 -14.32 9.69 13.19
CA ALA A 331 -13.37 10.40 14.04
C ALA A 331 -13.11 9.62 15.34
N ASP A 332 -14.17 9.14 16.00
CA ASP A 332 -14.08 8.33 17.21
C ASP A 332 -13.29 7.02 16.97
N PHE A 333 -13.51 6.37 15.83
CA PHE A 333 -12.72 5.19 15.45
C PHE A 333 -11.22 5.53 15.34
N LEU A 334 -10.88 6.63 14.68
CA LEU A 334 -9.49 7.06 14.52
C LEU A 334 -8.86 7.49 15.86
N ASP A 335 -9.61 8.17 16.70
CA ASP A 335 -9.15 8.57 18.05
C ASP A 335 -8.93 7.33 18.94
N ASN A 336 -9.83 6.35 18.88
CA ASN A 336 -9.67 5.09 19.58
C ASN A 336 -8.45 4.32 19.06
N LEU A 337 -8.21 4.31 17.74
CA LEU A 337 -7.03 3.72 17.15
C LEU A 337 -5.75 4.40 17.63
N CYS A 338 -5.75 5.74 17.74
CA CYS A 338 -4.64 6.53 18.28
C CYS A 338 -4.43 6.34 19.79
N SER A 339 -5.48 6.00 20.50
CA SER A 339 -5.43 5.68 21.94
C SER A 339 -4.99 4.23 22.20
N SER A 340 -4.99 3.37 21.19
CA SER A 340 -4.42 2.03 21.17
C SER A 340 -2.88 2.11 21.15
N PRO A 341 -2.15 1.01 21.29
CA PRO A 341 -0.67 1.01 21.33
C PRO A 341 -0.05 1.40 19.97
N MET A 342 -0.34 2.59 19.51
CA MET A 342 0.36 3.14 18.36
C MET A 342 1.77 3.59 18.74
N ILE A 343 2.72 3.13 17.96
CA ILE A 343 4.12 3.50 18.09
C ILE A 343 4.35 4.74 17.22
N PRO A 344 4.89 5.84 17.78
CA PRO A 344 5.23 7.00 16.97
C PRO A 344 6.33 6.66 15.96
N GLY A 345 6.28 7.26 14.78
CA GLY A 345 7.28 7.10 13.73
C GLY A 345 6.79 6.35 12.50
N LEU A 346 7.64 6.31 11.50
CA LEU A 346 7.44 5.55 10.26
C LEU A 346 8.69 4.71 10.00
N ALA A 347 8.52 3.41 9.92
CA ALA A 347 9.60 2.50 9.59
C ALA A 347 10.11 2.76 8.16
N GLY A 348 11.42 2.69 8.00
CA GLY A 348 12.08 2.85 6.70
C GLY A 348 12.11 4.29 6.16
N GLU A 349 11.59 5.30 6.88
CA GLU A 349 11.67 6.69 6.47
C GLU A 349 12.78 7.44 7.20
N SER A 350 13.43 8.39 6.51
CA SER A 350 14.44 9.24 7.14
C SER A 350 13.80 10.27 8.08
N ILE A 351 14.61 10.77 9.03
CA ILE A 351 14.19 11.83 9.95
C ILE A 351 13.69 13.05 9.16
N GLU A 352 14.41 13.43 8.10
CA GLU A 352 14.03 14.56 7.24
C GLU A 352 12.67 14.36 6.59
N THR A 353 12.33 13.12 6.19
CA THR A 353 11.01 12.82 5.64
C THR A 353 9.92 12.91 6.69
N MET A 354 10.19 12.46 7.91
CA MET A 354 9.27 12.59 9.03
C MET A 354 9.06 14.07 9.39
N GLU A 355 10.12 14.85 9.50
CA GLU A 355 10.05 16.29 9.77
C GLU A 355 9.37 17.07 8.64
N TYR A 356 9.55 16.67 7.39
CA TYR A 356 8.83 17.26 6.27
C TYR A 356 7.31 17.03 6.38
N ARG A 357 6.90 15.89 6.92
CA ARG A 357 5.48 15.53 7.07
C ARG A 357 4.84 16.13 8.30
N LEU A 358 5.57 16.23 9.42
CA LEU A 358 5.07 16.59 10.74
C LEU A 358 5.46 17.99 11.20
N GLY A 359 6.48 18.60 10.57
CA GLY A 359 7.24 19.67 11.20
C GLY A 359 8.30 19.12 12.16
N PRO A 360 8.93 19.97 12.97
CA PRO A 360 9.92 19.54 13.95
C PRO A 360 9.40 18.40 14.83
N LEU A 361 10.18 17.35 14.99
CA LEU A 361 9.79 16.21 15.82
C LEU A 361 9.64 16.65 17.29
N PRO A 362 8.61 16.16 18.00
CA PRO A 362 8.43 16.46 19.43
C PRO A 362 9.64 16.08 20.28
N GLN A 363 9.90 16.83 21.33
CA GLN A 363 10.96 16.46 22.28
C GLN A 363 10.66 15.10 22.90
N GLY A 364 11.67 14.23 23.00
CA GLY A 364 11.50 12.87 23.51
C GLY A 364 10.91 11.88 22.50
N PHE A 365 10.76 12.26 21.22
CA PHE A 365 10.21 11.39 20.16
C PHE A 365 10.92 10.03 20.10
N PHE A 366 12.27 10.04 20.04
CA PHE A 366 13.04 8.80 19.94
C PHE A 366 12.94 7.92 21.18
N ASP A 367 12.87 8.53 22.38
CA ASP A 367 12.64 7.79 23.62
C ASP A 367 11.26 7.13 23.63
N ALA A 368 10.24 7.82 23.13
CA ALA A 368 8.90 7.28 23.01
C ALA A 368 8.85 6.11 22.03
N VAL A 369 9.54 6.20 20.87
CA VAL A 369 9.68 5.09 19.92
C VAL A 369 10.37 3.91 20.59
N ALA A 370 11.53 4.12 21.20
CA ALA A 370 12.32 3.07 21.84
C ALA A 370 11.54 2.37 22.97
N ASN A 371 10.84 3.14 23.81
CA ASN A 371 10.04 2.61 24.91
C ASN A 371 8.85 1.78 24.37
N SER A 372 8.14 2.29 23.37
CA SER A 372 7.00 1.59 22.77
C SER A 372 7.42 0.28 22.10
N VAL A 373 8.50 0.30 21.31
CA VAL A 373 9.06 -0.91 20.69
C VAL A 373 9.51 -1.91 21.75
N SER A 374 10.25 -1.45 22.78
CA SER A 374 10.73 -2.31 23.86
C SER A 374 9.57 -2.98 24.61
N LEU A 375 8.47 -2.26 24.82
CA LEU A 375 7.29 -2.81 25.48
C LEU A 375 6.62 -3.88 24.62
N CYS A 376 6.47 -3.67 23.32
CA CYS A 376 5.94 -4.68 22.41
C CYS A 376 6.81 -5.94 22.37
N VAL A 377 8.14 -5.77 22.31
CA VAL A 377 9.10 -6.89 22.30
C VAL A 377 9.03 -7.70 23.60
N ARG A 378 9.07 -7.03 24.78
CA ARG A 378 8.97 -7.72 26.08
C ARG A 378 7.70 -8.54 26.18
N ARG A 379 6.57 -7.95 25.80
CA ARG A 379 5.29 -8.62 25.85
C ARG A 379 5.25 -9.86 24.96
N GLU A 380 5.74 -9.79 23.72
CA GLU A 380 5.81 -10.97 22.87
C GLU A 380 6.76 -12.02 23.43
N MET A 381 7.85 -11.62 24.05
CA MET A 381 8.78 -12.54 24.73
C MET A 381 8.17 -13.22 25.95
N GLU A 382 7.22 -12.61 26.64
CA GLU A 382 6.49 -13.20 27.77
C GLU A 382 5.42 -14.22 27.32
N LEU A 383 4.90 -14.06 26.07
CA LEU A 383 3.90 -14.96 25.49
C LEU A 383 4.52 -16.18 24.79
N THR A 384 5.83 -16.15 24.53
CA THR A 384 6.61 -17.23 23.89
C THR A 384 7.44 -18.02 24.89
#